data_3d63c6ccfb5898a0e2202870e5705faf
#
_entry.id   3d63c6ccfb5898a0e2202870e5705faf
#
_cell.length_a   1.000
_cell.length_b   1.000
_cell.length_c   1.000
_cell.angle_alpha   90.00
_cell.angle_beta   90.00
_cell.angle_gamma   90.00
#
_symmetry.space_group_name_H-M   'P 1'
#
loop_
_entity.id
_entity.type
_entity.pdbx_description
1 polymer ?
#
loop_
_entity_poly.entity_id
_entity_poly.type
_entity_poly.pdbx_seq_one_letter_code
_entity_poly.pdbx_strand_id
1 'polypeptide(L)'
;MKIWLDGGLQDIDSARVSVLDHGLTVGDGVFETAKTVAGRPFALTRHLDRLARSARGLGLPEPDLDEVRRACSAVVEANPVALGRLRITYTGGVSPLGSDRGDHGPTLV
;
A
#
# COMPACT_ATOMS: atom_id res chain seq x y z
N MET A 1 -12.34 -2.23 11.79
CA MET A 1 -11.48 -2.69 10.67
C MET A 1 -10.05 -2.27 10.91
N LYS A 2 -9.12 -3.17 10.68
CA LYS A 2 -7.68 -2.90 10.77
C LYS A 2 -7.11 -2.66 9.39
N ILE A 3 -6.15 -1.76 9.31
CA ILE A 3 -5.35 -1.51 8.11
C ILE A 3 -3.86 -1.63 8.44
N TRP A 4 -3.04 -1.75 7.41
CA TRP A 4 -1.58 -1.65 7.54
C TRP A 4 -1.14 -0.24 7.19
N LEU A 5 -0.35 0.38 8.05
CA LEU A 5 0.24 1.69 7.80
C LEU A 5 1.50 1.83 8.66
N ASP A 6 2.57 2.39 8.09
CA ASP A 6 3.83 2.65 8.80
C ASP A 6 4.41 1.42 9.50
N GLY A 7 4.35 0.27 8.81
CA GLY A 7 4.96 -0.97 9.28
C GLY A 7 4.16 -1.77 10.28
N GLY A 8 2.88 -1.47 10.48
CA GLY A 8 2.05 -2.22 11.41
C GLY A 8 0.55 -2.07 11.21
N LEU A 9 -0.21 -2.91 11.90
CA LEU A 9 -1.67 -2.83 11.91
C LEU A 9 -2.14 -1.69 12.79
N GLN A 10 -3.13 -0.95 12.32
CA GLN A 10 -3.77 0.16 13.03
C GLN A 10 -5.28 0.09 12.85
N ASP A 11 -6.03 0.69 13.78
CA ASP A 11 -7.46 0.88 13.58
C ASP A 11 -7.70 1.91 12.48
N ILE A 12 -8.63 1.60 11.57
CA ILE A 12 -8.94 2.50 10.46
C ILE A 12 -9.39 3.90 10.94
N ASP A 13 -10.08 3.95 12.08
CA ASP A 13 -10.59 5.21 12.62
C ASP A 13 -9.47 6.14 13.15
N SER A 14 -8.34 5.58 13.54
CA SER A 14 -7.19 6.33 14.07
C SER A 14 -6.05 6.47 13.08
N ALA A 15 -6.04 5.70 11.99
CA ALA A 15 -4.98 5.76 10.99
C ALA A 15 -4.97 7.12 10.28
N ARG A 16 -3.78 7.68 10.10
CA ARG A 16 -3.59 8.99 9.48
C ARG A 16 -2.42 8.96 8.53
N VAL A 17 -2.63 9.54 7.36
CA VAL A 17 -1.57 9.78 6.37
C VAL A 17 -1.27 11.28 6.38
N SER A 18 -0.01 11.65 6.26
CA SER A 18 0.38 13.06 6.20
C SER A 18 -0.27 13.77 5.01
N VAL A 19 -0.70 15.03 5.23
CA VAL A 19 -1.19 15.88 4.12
C VAL A 19 -0.07 16.24 3.14
N LEU A 20 1.19 16.00 3.49
CA LEU A 20 2.36 16.20 2.63
C LEU A 20 2.79 14.92 1.92
N ASP A 21 2.03 13.82 2.04
CA ASP A 21 2.29 12.62 1.25
C ASP A 21 2.12 12.92 -0.24
N HIS A 22 3.11 12.60 -1.06
CA HIS A 22 3.07 12.88 -2.50
C HIS A 22 1.98 12.10 -3.23
N GLY A 23 1.50 11.00 -2.67
CA GLY A 23 0.29 10.34 -3.18
C GLY A 23 -0.92 11.27 -3.15
N LEU A 24 -1.02 12.13 -2.14
CA LEU A 24 -2.08 13.12 -2.00
C LEU A 24 -1.79 14.39 -2.81
N THR A 25 -0.58 14.96 -2.66
CA THR A 25 -0.31 16.30 -3.19
C THR A 25 -0.12 16.34 -4.71
N VAL A 26 0.49 15.29 -5.30
CA VAL A 26 0.83 15.27 -6.72
C VAL A 26 0.45 13.95 -7.42
N GLY A 27 -0.24 13.05 -6.75
CA GLY A 27 -0.64 11.77 -7.33
C GLY A 27 0.52 10.80 -7.59
N ASP A 28 1.62 10.95 -6.85
CA ASP A 28 2.81 10.12 -7.00
C ASP A 28 2.64 8.81 -6.24
N GLY A 29 1.91 7.88 -6.84
CA GLY A 29 1.61 6.61 -6.21
C GLY A 29 0.97 5.62 -7.18
N VAL A 30 0.98 4.37 -6.76
CA VAL A 30 0.41 3.24 -7.50
C VAL A 30 -0.45 2.40 -6.56
N PHE A 31 -1.34 1.58 -7.11
CA PHE A 31 -2.17 0.71 -6.30
C PHE A 31 -2.49 -0.60 -7.02
N GLU A 32 -2.86 -1.58 -6.22
CA GLU A 32 -3.45 -2.84 -6.67
C GLU A 32 -4.70 -3.13 -5.82
N THR A 33 -5.65 -3.82 -6.42
CA THR A 33 -6.84 -4.30 -5.70
C THR A 33 -7.03 -5.77 -6.01
N ALA A 34 -6.90 -6.60 -4.99
CA ALA A 34 -7.09 -8.04 -5.10
C ALA A 34 -8.43 -8.45 -4.48
N LYS A 35 -9.14 -9.36 -5.13
CA LYS A 35 -10.29 -10.03 -4.55
C LYS A 35 -9.81 -10.97 -3.46
N THR A 36 -10.53 -11.02 -2.34
CA THR A 36 -10.28 -12.02 -1.29
C THR A 36 -11.47 -12.96 -1.15
N VAL A 37 -11.18 -14.24 -1.02
CA VAL A 37 -12.19 -15.29 -0.85
C VAL A 37 -11.75 -16.18 0.29
N ALA A 38 -12.60 -16.29 1.32
CA ALA A 38 -12.32 -17.11 2.50
C ALA A 38 -10.93 -16.85 3.10
N GLY A 39 -10.57 -15.59 3.25
CA GLY A 39 -9.29 -15.17 3.81
C GLY A 39 -8.07 -15.33 2.90
N ARG A 40 -8.28 -15.51 1.60
CA ARG A 40 -7.18 -15.69 0.63
C ARG A 40 -7.27 -14.66 -0.48
N PRO A 41 -6.22 -13.82 -0.67
CA PRO A 41 -6.16 -12.93 -1.82
C PRO A 41 -6.00 -13.74 -3.11
N PHE A 42 -6.82 -13.41 -4.10
CA PHE A 42 -6.75 -14.07 -5.41
C PHE A 42 -5.62 -13.47 -6.25
N ALA A 43 -4.78 -14.33 -6.82
CA ALA A 43 -3.68 -13.95 -7.71
C ALA A 43 -2.72 -12.92 -7.10
N LEU A 44 -2.43 -13.02 -5.78
CA LEU A 44 -1.63 -12.02 -5.07
C LEU A 44 -0.25 -11.83 -5.71
N THR A 45 0.44 -12.89 -6.09
CA THR A 45 1.76 -12.78 -6.72
C THR A 45 1.72 -11.94 -7.99
N ARG A 46 0.69 -12.11 -8.84
CA ARG A 46 0.52 -11.29 -10.05
C ARG A 46 0.26 -9.83 -9.72
N HIS A 47 -0.55 -9.57 -8.69
CA HIS A 47 -0.80 -8.20 -8.22
C HIS A 47 0.49 -7.54 -7.70
N LEU A 48 1.28 -8.26 -6.92
CA LEU A 48 2.54 -7.72 -6.39
C LEU A 48 3.57 -7.47 -7.49
N ASP A 49 3.69 -8.37 -8.45
CA ASP A 49 4.57 -8.17 -9.61
C ASP A 49 4.15 -6.93 -10.42
N ARG A 50 2.85 -6.72 -10.59
CA ARG A 50 2.34 -5.54 -11.27
C ARG A 50 2.53 -4.26 -10.45
N LEU A 51 2.38 -4.34 -9.12
CA LEU A 51 2.68 -3.22 -8.23
C LEU A 51 4.14 -2.76 -8.40
N ALA A 52 5.08 -3.69 -8.39
CA ALA A 52 6.50 -3.40 -8.60
C ALA A 52 6.76 -2.79 -9.98
N ARG A 53 6.14 -3.33 -11.01
CA ARG A 53 6.26 -2.81 -12.37
C ARG A 53 5.70 -1.39 -12.50
N SER A 54 4.54 -1.13 -11.90
CA SER A 54 3.92 0.20 -11.87
C SER A 54 4.79 1.20 -11.09
N ALA A 55 5.36 0.79 -9.97
CA ALA A 55 6.29 1.62 -9.19
C ALA A 55 7.51 2.02 -10.03
N ARG A 56 8.12 1.06 -10.73
CA ARG A 56 9.25 1.35 -11.64
C ARG A 56 8.84 2.32 -12.74
N GLY A 57 7.64 2.16 -13.30
CA GLY A 57 7.13 3.04 -14.35
C GLY A 57 7.00 4.49 -13.92
N LEU A 58 6.69 4.75 -12.65
CA LEU A 58 6.66 6.09 -12.07
C LEU A 58 8.00 6.53 -11.47
N GLY A 59 9.02 5.69 -11.50
CA GLY A 59 10.30 5.99 -10.86
C GLY A 59 10.23 6.00 -9.33
N LEU A 60 9.24 5.33 -8.73
CA LEU A 60 9.17 5.15 -7.28
C LEU A 60 10.27 4.19 -6.81
N PRO A 61 10.69 4.29 -5.53
CA PRO A 61 11.58 3.28 -4.96
C PRO A 61 10.99 1.88 -5.16
N GLU A 62 11.85 0.89 -5.36
CA GLU A 62 11.41 -0.50 -5.52
C GLU A 62 10.69 -0.97 -4.25
N PRO A 63 9.42 -1.42 -4.32
CA PRO A 63 8.75 -1.91 -3.13
C PRO A 63 9.36 -3.22 -2.65
N ASP A 64 9.49 -3.37 -1.33
CA ASP A 64 9.84 -4.65 -0.70
C ASP A 64 8.62 -5.57 -0.76
N LEU A 65 8.57 -6.46 -1.75
CA LEU A 65 7.42 -7.33 -1.96
C LEU A 65 7.21 -8.33 -0.83
N ASP A 66 8.25 -8.69 -0.07
CA ASP A 66 8.09 -9.54 1.10
C ASP A 66 7.36 -8.78 2.22
N GLU A 67 7.68 -7.52 2.43
CA GLU A 67 6.94 -6.67 3.37
C GLU A 67 5.49 -6.49 2.92
N VAL A 68 5.26 -6.19 1.64
CA VAL A 68 3.90 -6.03 1.11
C VAL A 68 3.10 -7.32 1.32
N ARG A 69 3.69 -8.47 1.08
CA ARG A 69 3.03 -9.76 1.29
C ARG A 69 2.69 -9.99 2.76
N ARG A 70 3.60 -9.67 3.68
CA ARG A 70 3.34 -9.75 5.12
C ARG A 70 2.20 -8.82 5.53
N ALA A 71 2.19 -7.59 5.00
CA ALA A 71 1.12 -6.63 5.25
C ALA A 71 -0.23 -7.15 4.77
N CYS A 72 -0.29 -7.71 3.56
CA CYS A 72 -1.51 -8.32 3.02
C CYS A 72 -2.03 -9.44 3.92
N SER A 73 -1.16 -10.34 4.35
CA SER A 73 -1.54 -11.44 5.25
C SER A 73 -2.08 -10.93 6.57
N ALA A 74 -1.40 -9.96 7.17
CA ALA A 74 -1.81 -9.36 8.44
C ALA A 74 -3.18 -8.69 8.35
N VAL A 75 -3.43 -7.92 7.28
CA VAL A 75 -4.71 -7.23 7.08
C VAL A 75 -5.85 -8.22 6.86
N VAL A 76 -5.66 -9.22 6.03
CA VAL A 76 -6.67 -10.23 5.74
C VAL A 76 -6.99 -11.05 6.99
N GLU A 77 -5.99 -11.46 7.75
CA GLU A 77 -6.18 -12.20 8.99
C GLU A 77 -6.93 -11.37 10.05
N ALA A 78 -6.61 -10.07 10.16
CA ALA A 78 -7.24 -9.17 11.12
C ALA A 78 -8.68 -8.79 10.76
N ASN A 79 -9.11 -8.98 9.51
CA ASN A 79 -10.44 -8.61 9.01
C ASN A 79 -11.10 -9.80 8.30
N PRO A 80 -11.51 -10.84 9.05
CA PRO A 80 -12.08 -12.03 8.41
C PRO A 80 -13.41 -11.71 7.73
N VAL A 81 -13.47 -11.97 6.43
CA VAL A 81 -14.67 -11.84 5.60
C VAL A 81 -14.72 -13.00 4.60
N ALA A 82 -15.92 -13.46 4.26
CA ALA A 82 -16.08 -14.53 3.27
C ALA A 82 -15.68 -14.07 1.88
N LEU A 83 -16.00 -12.83 1.54
CA LEU A 83 -15.70 -12.21 0.25
C LEU A 83 -15.35 -10.74 0.49
N GLY A 84 -14.22 -10.30 -0.03
CA GLY A 84 -13.75 -8.92 0.17
C GLY A 84 -12.85 -8.42 -0.93
N ARG A 85 -12.34 -7.23 -0.70
CA ARG A 85 -11.32 -6.57 -1.54
C ARG A 85 -10.16 -6.12 -0.67
N LEU A 86 -8.96 -6.46 -1.10
CA LEU A 86 -7.73 -6.00 -0.49
C LEU A 86 -7.13 -4.92 -1.39
N ARG A 87 -7.06 -3.70 -0.88
CA ARG A 87 -6.42 -2.58 -1.56
C ARG A 87 -5.00 -2.41 -1.05
N ILE A 88 -4.05 -2.30 -1.97
CA ILE A 88 -2.65 -2.00 -1.67
C ILE A 88 -2.36 -0.65 -2.32
N THR A 89 -1.89 0.31 -1.54
CA THR A 89 -1.49 1.64 -2.03
C THR A 89 -0.03 1.90 -1.66
N TYR A 90 0.76 2.33 -2.63
CA TYR A 90 2.18 2.58 -2.47
C TYR A 90 2.52 3.93 -3.09
N THR A 91 3.00 4.87 -2.28
CA THR A 91 3.26 6.26 -2.72
C THR A 91 4.71 6.65 -2.57
N GLY A 92 5.07 7.79 -3.14
CA GLY A 92 6.39 8.40 -2.96
C GLY A 92 6.68 8.90 -1.56
N GLY A 93 5.68 8.88 -0.66
CA GLY A 93 5.83 9.25 0.72
C GLY A 93 5.80 10.75 0.98
N VAL A 94 6.09 11.12 2.23
CA VAL A 94 6.12 12.51 2.66
C VAL A 94 7.29 13.25 2.03
N SER A 95 7.01 14.38 1.41
CA SER A 95 8.01 15.18 0.70
C SER A 95 7.59 16.65 0.74
N PRO A 96 8.51 17.59 0.49
CA PRO A 96 8.13 19.00 0.35
C PRO A 96 7.09 19.21 -0.75
N LEU A 97 6.35 20.30 -0.68
CA LEU A 97 5.45 20.69 -1.76
C LEU A 97 6.25 20.85 -3.05
N GLY A 98 5.66 20.41 -4.17
CA GLY A 98 6.34 20.35 -5.45
C GLY A 98 6.47 18.91 -5.91
N SER A 99 7.18 18.69 -7.02
CA SER A 99 7.26 17.36 -7.66
C SER A 99 8.45 16.53 -7.19
N ASP A 100 9.45 17.13 -6.57
CA ASP A 100 10.65 16.42 -6.15
C ASP A 100 10.40 15.59 -4.89
N ARG A 101 10.81 14.32 -4.93
CA ARG A 101 10.68 13.43 -3.77
C ARG A 101 11.68 13.77 -2.69
N GLY A 102 11.24 13.68 -1.43
CA GLY A 102 12.10 13.84 -0.26
C GLY A 102 12.76 12.54 0.17
N ASP A 103 13.31 12.54 1.38
CA ASP A 103 14.10 11.44 1.93
C ASP A 103 13.33 10.52 2.88
N HIS A 104 12.03 10.73 3.07
CA HIS A 104 11.23 9.95 4.03
C HIS A 104 11.00 8.50 3.59
N GLY A 105 11.17 8.24 2.32
CA GLY A 105 10.84 6.96 1.75
C GLY A 105 9.34 6.79 1.47
N PRO A 106 8.94 5.68 0.86
CA PRO A 106 7.57 5.44 0.41
C PRO A 106 6.60 5.19 1.57
N THR A 107 5.31 5.41 1.31
CA THR A 107 4.22 5.04 2.21
C THR A 107 3.52 3.80 1.64
N LEU A 108 3.34 2.79 2.48
CA LEU A 108 2.58 1.57 2.17
C LEU A 108 1.32 1.52 3.04
N VAL A 109 0.16 1.45 2.37
CA VAL A 109 -1.16 1.29 3.01
C VAL A 109 -1.85 0.06 2.47
#